data_a5193cd17e5d86d0f8beff08c76e70a8
#
_entry.id   a5193cd17e5d86d0f8beff08c76e70a8
#
_cell.length_a   1.000
_cell.length_b   1.000
_cell.length_c   1.000
_cell.angle_alpha   90.00
_cell.angle_beta   90.00
_cell.angle_gamma   90.00
#
_symmetry.space_group_name_H-M   'P 1'
#
loop_
_entity.id
_entity.type
_entity.pdbx_description
1 polymer ?
#
loop_
_entity_poly.entity_id
_entity_poly.type
_entity_poly.pdbx_seq_one_letter_code
_entity_poly.pdbx_strand_id
1 'polypeptide(L)'
;ECTDLQHVWEIDRKGAPEQHPDSYQVHLWNSMEGSTPARRVIDADMAAILYTSGSTGKPKGVVLSHRNIVAGARSVAEYLELTERDRLLCVLPLSFDYGLNQLTTAFLVGASAVLLNHLFPKDVVDAVARHRITGLAAVPPLWIQLAELNWPESVRTHLRYITNSGGAMPREVLQKLRAALPSTQPYLMYGLTEAFRSTYLPPSEIDRRPDSIGKAIPNAEILVVRPDGTPCEPGEPGELVHRG
;
A
#
# COMPACT_ATOMS: atom_id res chain seq x y z
N GLU A 1 27.91 8.89 2.99
CA GLU A 1 27.96 10.37 2.91
C GLU A 1 27.56 10.77 1.50
N CYS A 2 26.63 11.71 1.36
CA CYS A 2 26.17 12.21 0.07
C CYS A 2 26.92 13.52 -0.20
N THR A 3 27.99 13.46 -1.00
CA THR A 3 28.87 14.59 -1.30
C THR A 3 28.22 15.64 -2.20
N ASP A 4 27.13 15.26 -2.90
CA ASP A 4 26.47 16.12 -3.88
C ASP A 4 25.16 16.75 -3.33
N LEU A 5 24.91 16.60 -2.02
CA LEU A 5 23.73 17.17 -1.38
C LEU A 5 23.88 18.68 -1.28
N GLN A 6 23.00 19.43 -1.96
CA GLN A 6 23.04 20.90 -1.98
C GLN A 6 21.93 21.54 -1.15
N HIS A 7 20.76 20.92 -1.08
CA HIS A 7 19.59 21.46 -0.41
C HIS A 7 18.85 20.39 0.41
N VAL A 8 18.37 20.76 1.60
CA VAL A 8 17.50 19.96 2.46
C VAL A 8 16.29 20.80 2.85
N TRP A 9 15.08 20.25 2.77
CA TRP A 9 13.86 20.89 3.25
C TRP A 9 13.35 20.16 4.51
N GLU A 10 13.24 20.90 5.60
CA GLU A 10 12.74 20.39 6.87
C GLU A 10 11.25 20.69 7.02
N ILE A 11 10.48 19.67 7.44
CA ILE A 11 9.04 19.75 7.73
C ILE A 11 8.86 19.85 9.25
N ASP A 12 7.90 20.69 9.68
CA ASP A 12 7.46 20.84 11.09
C ASP A 12 8.51 21.35 12.09
N ARG A 13 9.59 21.94 11.63
CA ARG A 13 10.54 22.59 12.52
C ARG A 13 10.01 23.95 12.99
N LYS A 14 9.95 24.14 14.30
CA LYS A 14 9.71 25.45 14.93
C LYS A 14 11.05 26.17 15.10
N GLY A 15 11.29 27.22 14.32
CA GLY A 15 12.51 28.05 14.40
C GLY A 15 13.24 28.20 13.07
N ALA A 16 14.29 29.03 13.08
CA ALA A 16 15.14 29.20 11.92
C ALA A 16 15.93 27.90 11.63
N PRO A 17 16.19 27.57 10.34
CA PRO A 17 16.99 26.39 9.98
C PRO A 17 18.40 26.52 10.57
N GLU A 18 18.93 25.42 11.11
CA GLU A 18 20.33 25.37 11.50
C GLU A 18 21.22 25.47 10.27
N GLN A 19 22.22 26.35 10.32
CA GLN A 19 23.27 26.36 9.33
C GLN A 19 24.20 25.19 9.59
N HIS A 20 24.22 24.22 8.68
CA HIS A 20 25.23 23.17 8.67
C HIS A 20 26.49 23.68 7.97
N PRO A 21 27.67 23.66 8.63
CA PRO A 21 28.81 24.46 8.23
C PRO A 21 29.40 24.16 6.84
N ASP A 22 29.20 23.00 6.25
CA ASP A 22 30.13 22.53 5.22
C ASP A 22 29.60 21.93 3.91
N SER A 23 28.28 21.74 3.69
CA SER A 23 27.90 21.09 2.42
C SER A 23 26.51 21.32 1.84
N TYR A 24 25.52 21.76 2.61
CA TYR A 24 24.18 21.94 2.08
C TYR A 24 23.40 23.06 2.77
N GLN A 25 22.42 23.63 2.07
CA GLN A 25 21.51 24.65 2.60
C GLN A 25 20.26 23.97 3.17
N VAL A 26 19.85 24.37 4.37
CA VAL A 26 18.60 23.90 4.99
C VAL A 26 17.50 24.93 4.78
N HIS A 27 16.36 24.50 4.28
CA HIS A 27 15.20 25.32 4.02
C HIS A 27 13.98 24.79 4.82
N LEU A 28 13.06 25.67 5.16
CA LEU A 28 11.77 25.25 5.67
C LEU A 28 10.86 24.83 4.50
N TRP A 29 10.09 23.77 4.69
CA TRP A 29 9.18 23.25 3.66
C TRP A 29 8.21 24.32 3.12
N ASN A 30 7.67 25.14 4.01
CA ASN A 30 6.73 26.20 3.65
C ASN A 30 7.39 27.42 2.96
N SER A 31 8.71 27.45 2.86
CA SER A 31 9.46 28.48 2.10
C SER A 31 9.79 28.06 0.67
N MET A 32 9.26 26.93 0.19
CA MET A 32 9.43 26.48 -1.19
C MET A 32 8.73 27.44 -2.16
N GLU A 33 9.54 28.21 -2.87
CA GLU A 33 9.08 29.05 -3.98
C GLU A 33 9.76 28.58 -5.25
N GLY A 34 9.02 28.53 -6.35
CA GLY A 34 9.60 28.15 -7.64
C GLY A 34 8.54 27.81 -8.69
N SER A 35 8.97 27.82 -9.94
CA SER A 35 8.16 27.33 -11.06
C SER A 35 8.20 25.80 -11.08
N THR A 36 7.09 25.18 -11.52
CA THR A 36 7.08 23.73 -11.77
C THR A 36 8.19 23.39 -12.77
N PRO A 37 9.14 22.50 -12.42
CA PRO A 37 10.21 22.11 -13.35
C PRO A 37 9.61 21.44 -14.59
N ALA A 38 10.27 21.63 -15.73
CA ALA A 38 9.89 20.94 -16.94
C ALA A 38 9.98 19.42 -16.74
N ARG A 39 8.95 18.69 -17.16
CA ARG A 39 8.95 17.22 -17.10
C ARG A 39 10.06 16.69 -18.00
N ARG A 40 11.05 15.99 -17.43
CA ARG A 40 12.20 15.42 -18.14
C ARG A 40 12.34 13.91 -17.93
N VAL A 41 11.27 13.24 -17.47
CA VAL A 41 11.28 11.82 -17.18
C VAL A 41 10.38 11.08 -18.14
N ILE A 42 10.79 9.86 -18.49
CA ILE A 42 9.99 8.90 -19.24
C ILE A 42 9.50 7.79 -18.28
N ASP A 43 8.57 6.99 -18.74
CA ASP A 43 7.93 5.93 -17.93
C ASP A 43 8.90 4.81 -17.50
N ALA A 44 9.99 4.60 -18.24
CA ALA A 44 11.04 3.64 -17.93
C ALA A 44 12.08 4.14 -16.91
N ASP A 45 12.11 5.47 -16.64
CA ASP A 45 13.04 6.01 -15.66
C ASP A 45 12.75 5.49 -14.24
N MET A 46 13.80 5.41 -13.44
CA MET A 46 13.68 5.02 -12.03
C MET A 46 12.91 6.09 -11.25
N ALA A 47 11.84 5.64 -10.58
CA ALA A 47 11.00 6.50 -9.75
C ALA A 47 11.25 6.31 -8.26
N ALA A 48 11.57 5.10 -7.81
CA ALA A 48 11.81 4.78 -6.40
C ALA A 48 12.73 3.58 -6.24
N ILE A 49 13.40 3.51 -5.09
CA ILE A 49 14.09 2.31 -4.61
C ILE A 49 13.51 1.96 -3.25
N LEU A 50 12.88 0.80 -3.14
CA LEU A 50 12.36 0.28 -1.90
C LEU A 50 13.26 -0.83 -1.38
N TYR A 51 13.67 -0.74 -0.11
CA TYR A 51 14.57 -1.73 0.48
C TYR A 51 13.77 -2.85 1.14
N THR A 52 14.20 -4.10 0.86
CA THR A 52 13.72 -5.30 1.52
C THR A 52 14.83 -5.90 2.38
N SER A 53 14.48 -6.66 3.42
CA SER A 53 15.46 -7.30 4.32
C SER A 53 16.38 -8.31 3.63
N GLY A 54 16.00 -8.78 2.43
CA GLY A 54 16.76 -9.74 1.63
C GLY A 54 16.92 -11.11 2.32
N SER A 55 16.71 -12.19 1.60
CA SER A 55 16.87 -13.58 2.09
C SER A 55 18.31 -13.91 2.51
N THR A 56 19.29 -13.12 2.10
CA THR A 56 20.72 -13.29 2.39
C THR A 56 21.21 -12.44 3.58
N GLY A 57 20.29 -11.77 4.31
CA GLY A 57 20.61 -10.93 5.47
C GLY A 57 21.15 -9.53 5.13
N LYS A 58 21.41 -9.23 3.86
CA LYS A 58 21.76 -7.87 3.40
C LYS A 58 20.53 -7.22 2.76
N PRO A 59 20.23 -5.94 3.07
CA PRO A 59 19.15 -5.22 2.42
C PRO A 59 19.35 -5.19 0.90
N LYS A 60 18.26 -5.43 0.17
CA LYS A 60 18.23 -5.34 -1.29
C LYS A 60 17.33 -4.18 -1.70
N GLY A 61 17.83 -3.30 -2.57
CA GLY A 61 17.06 -2.22 -3.16
C GLY A 61 16.28 -2.70 -4.37
N VAL A 62 14.95 -2.71 -4.27
CA VAL A 62 14.05 -2.99 -5.39
C VAL A 62 13.87 -1.69 -6.16
N VAL A 63 14.33 -1.67 -7.40
CA VAL A 63 14.24 -0.51 -8.31
C VAL A 63 12.89 -0.53 -9.01
N LEU A 64 12.13 0.53 -8.85
CA LEU A 64 10.81 0.71 -9.45
C LEU A 64 10.84 1.87 -10.45
N SER A 65 10.38 1.62 -11.66
CA SER A 65 10.18 2.66 -12.66
C SER A 65 8.86 3.40 -12.45
N HIS A 66 8.71 4.57 -13.10
CA HIS A 66 7.42 5.26 -13.15
C HIS A 66 6.31 4.36 -13.70
N ARG A 67 6.64 3.53 -14.72
CA ARG A 67 5.71 2.55 -15.30
C ARG A 67 5.22 1.54 -14.26
N ASN A 68 6.12 0.94 -13.46
CA ASN A 68 5.73 -0.02 -12.43
C ASN A 68 4.77 0.60 -11.40
N ILE A 69 5.09 1.80 -10.90
CA ILE A 69 4.26 2.48 -9.90
C ILE A 69 2.86 2.79 -10.47
N VAL A 70 2.81 3.34 -11.70
CA VAL A 70 1.53 3.69 -12.34
C VAL A 70 0.72 2.44 -12.69
N ALA A 71 1.35 1.37 -13.20
CA ALA A 71 0.67 0.12 -13.49
C ALA A 71 0.07 -0.51 -12.22
N GLY A 72 0.85 -0.58 -11.14
CA GLY A 72 0.37 -1.07 -9.85
C GLY A 72 -0.79 -0.24 -9.29
N ALA A 73 -0.68 1.10 -9.37
CA ALA A 73 -1.75 1.99 -8.93
C ALA A 73 -3.05 1.80 -9.75
N ARG A 74 -2.96 1.66 -11.08
CA ARG A 74 -4.11 1.39 -11.96
C ARG A 74 -4.78 0.07 -11.61
N SER A 75 -4.02 -1.00 -11.50
CA SER A 75 -4.55 -2.34 -11.17
C SER A 75 -5.28 -2.34 -9.83
N VAL A 76 -4.72 -1.69 -8.81
CA VAL A 76 -5.36 -1.59 -7.47
C VAL A 76 -6.61 -0.73 -7.52
N ALA A 77 -6.56 0.44 -8.21
CA ALA A 77 -7.72 1.31 -8.34
C ALA A 77 -8.88 0.61 -9.03
N GLU A 78 -8.60 -0.21 -10.04
CA GLU A 78 -9.60 -0.94 -10.81
C GLU A 78 -10.35 -1.97 -9.97
N TYR A 79 -9.66 -2.91 -9.29
CA TYR A 79 -10.37 -3.96 -8.55
C TYR A 79 -10.96 -3.49 -7.22
N LEU A 80 -10.50 -2.36 -6.66
CA LEU A 80 -11.12 -1.71 -5.49
C LEU A 80 -12.20 -0.71 -5.89
N GLU A 81 -12.41 -0.50 -7.19
CA GLU A 81 -13.39 0.46 -7.73
C GLU A 81 -13.22 1.86 -7.12
N LEU A 82 -11.97 2.36 -7.10
CA LEU A 82 -11.65 3.65 -6.49
C LEU A 82 -12.07 4.80 -7.38
N THR A 83 -12.55 5.85 -6.73
CA THR A 83 -12.97 7.11 -7.36
C THR A 83 -12.43 8.31 -6.59
N GLU A 84 -12.61 9.52 -7.15
CA GLU A 84 -12.28 10.78 -6.50
C GLU A 84 -13.05 11.03 -5.19
N ARG A 85 -14.12 10.26 -4.93
CA ARG A 85 -14.93 10.35 -3.71
C ARG A 85 -14.36 9.55 -2.55
N ASP A 86 -13.38 8.69 -2.83
CA ASP A 86 -12.79 7.85 -1.80
C ASP A 86 -11.87 8.65 -0.87
N ARG A 87 -11.78 8.16 0.37
CA ARG A 87 -10.89 8.66 1.41
C ARG A 87 -10.13 7.49 2.01
N LEU A 88 -8.84 7.43 1.74
CA LEU A 88 -7.98 6.34 2.18
C LEU A 88 -7.27 6.74 3.47
N LEU A 89 -7.30 5.87 4.48
CA LEU A 89 -6.48 6.05 5.69
C LEU A 89 -5.15 5.32 5.51
N CYS A 90 -4.08 6.11 5.47
CA CYS A 90 -2.71 5.61 5.29
C CYS A 90 -2.04 5.45 6.66
N VAL A 91 -2.06 4.24 7.19
CA VAL A 91 -1.47 3.87 8.51
C VAL A 91 -0.17 3.09 8.36
N LEU A 92 0.17 2.68 7.14
CA LEU A 92 1.38 1.92 6.84
C LEU A 92 2.53 2.86 6.47
N PRO A 93 3.78 2.52 6.81
CA PRO A 93 4.94 3.31 6.42
C PRO A 93 5.03 3.50 4.89
N LEU A 94 5.37 4.70 4.44
CA LEU A 94 5.55 4.99 3.01
C LEU A 94 6.82 4.36 2.41
N SER A 95 7.76 3.91 3.25
CA SER A 95 8.91 3.11 2.86
C SER A 95 8.56 1.65 2.53
N PHE A 96 7.34 1.24 2.84
CA PHE A 96 6.77 -0.06 2.49
C PHE A 96 5.90 0.09 1.24
N ASP A 97 6.07 -0.80 0.24
CA ASP A 97 5.35 -0.73 -1.04
C ASP A 97 3.84 -0.63 -0.90
N TYR A 98 3.27 -1.38 0.07
CA TYR A 98 1.84 -1.35 0.35
C TYR A 98 1.36 0.00 0.91
N GLY A 99 2.17 0.66 1.75
CA GLY A 99 1.89 2.01 2.23
C GLY A 99 2.00 3.06 1.12
N LEU A 100 3.08 3.02 0.34
CA LEU A 100 3.29 3.92 -0.79
C LEU A 100 2.18 3.78 -1.84
N ASN A 101 1.74 2.55 -2.12
CA ASN A 101 0.68 2.29 -3.10
C ASN A 101 -0.65 2.96 -2.73
N GLN A 102 -0.95 3.16 -1.46
CA GLN A 102 -2.16 3.90 -1.07
C GLN A 102 -2.14 5.35 -1.58
N LEU A 103 -0.99 6.03 -1.48
CA LEU A 103 -0.83 7.40 -2.00
C LEU A 103 -0.91 7.43 -3.52
N THR A 104 -0.15 6.55 -4.19
CA THR A 104 -0.11 6.53 -5.66
C THR A 104 -1.47 6.21 -6.26
N THR A 105 -2.23 5.32 -5.61
CA THR A 105 -3.58 4.96 -6.02
C THR A 105 -4.57 6.12 -5.77
N ALA A 106 -4.50 6.77 -4.60
CA ALA A 106 -5.32 7.94 -4.31
C ALA A 106 -5.06 9.08 -5.31
N PHE A 107 -3.78 9.39 -5.59
CA PHE A 107 -3.42 10.43 -6.55
C PHE A 107 -3.88 10.11 -7.98
N LEU A 108 -3.81 8.83 -8.37
CA LEU A 108 -4.23 8.40 -9.70
C LEU A 108 -5.71 8.72 -9.97
N VAL A 109 -6.59 8.49 -8.98
CA VAL A 109 -8.04 8.67 -9.13
C VAL A 109 -8.54 10.01 -8.60
N GLY A 110 -7.67 10.87 -8.04
CA GLY A 110 -8.05 12.13 -7.41
C GLY A 110 -8.73 11.97 -6.05
N ALA A 111 -8.55 10.82 -5.39
CA ALA A 111 -9.08 10.55 -4.05
C ALA A 111 -8.27 11.28 -2.96
N SER A 112 -8.82 11.33 -1.75
CA SER A 112 -8.15 11.90 -0.59
C SER A 112 -7.36 10.83 0.17
N ALA A 113 -6.14 11.16 0.59
CA ALA A 113 -5.33 10.33 1.49
C ALA A 113 -5.19 11.04 2.85
N VAL A 114 -5.55 10.37 3.93
CA VAL A 114 -5.36 10.83 5.31
C VAL A 114 -4.17 10.07 5.88
N LEU A 115 -3.08 10.80 6.17
CA LEU A 115 -1.88 10.22 6.77
C LEU A 115 -2.07 10.15 8.29
N LEU A 116 -1.83 8.99 8.86
CA LEU A 116 -1.93 8.78 10.30
C LEU A 116 -0.70 8.06 10.82
N ASN A 117 0.04 8.71 11.69
CA ASN A 117 1.00 8.07 12.57
C ASN A 117 0.28 7.73 13.87
N HIS A 118 0.03 6.45 14.16
CA HIS A 118 -0.72 5.98 15.32
C HIS A 118 0.18 5.29 16.33
N LEU A 119 -0.14 5.46 17.61
CA LEU A 119 0.50 4.74 18.72
C LEU A 119 -0.37 3.56 19.16
N PHE A 120 -1.68 3.75 19.14
CA PHE A 120 -2.63 2.73 19.58
C PHE A 120 -3.60 2.36 18.45
N PRO A 121 -4.06 1.10 18.36
CA PRO A 121 -5.06 0.66 17.38
C PRO A 121 -6.35 1.48 17.44
N LYS A 122 -6.70 1.99 18.61
CA LYS A 122 -7.88 2.86 18.81
C LYS A 122 -7.77 4.14 17.98
N ASP A 123 -6.58 4.71 17.81
CA ASP A 123 -6.38 5.93 17.03
C ASP A 123 -6.81 5.72 15.57
N VAL A 124 -6.60 4.49 15.04
CA VAL A 124 -7.02 4.10 13.70
C VAL A 124 -8.54 4.09 13.59
N VAL A 125 -9.24 3.45 14.55
CA VAL A 125 -10.71 3.39 14.55
C VAL A 125 -11.31 4.79 14.67
N ASP A 126 -10.76 5.62 15.56
CA ASP A 126 -11.20 6.99 15.77
C ASP A 126 -10.97 7.86 14.50
N ALA A 127 -9.84 7.66 13.80
CA ALA A 127 -9.56 8.35 12.55
C ALA A 127 -10.50 7.92 11.42
N VAL A 128 -10.80 6.61 11.31
CA VAL A 128 -11.78 6.09 10.34
C VAL A 128 -13.13 6.78 10.52
N ALA A 129 -13.61 6.89 11.76
CA ALA A 129 -14.88 7.53 12.06
C ALA A 129 -14.82 9.06 11.79
N ARG A 130 -13.79 9.73 12.32
CA ARG A 130 -13.63 11.20 12.25
C ARG A 130 -13.51 11.70 10.82
N HIS A 131 -12.71 11.04 9.99
CA HIS A 131 -12.43 11.47 8.63
C HIS A 131 -13.34 10.83 7.59
N ARG A 132 -14.34 10.03 8.04
CA ARG A 132 -15.27 9.31 7.15
C ARG A 132 -14.53 8.52 6.08
N ILE A 133 -13.57 7.72 6.51
CA ILE A 133 -12.71 6.91 5.64
C ILE A 133 -13.53 5.86 4.90
N THR A 134 -13.29 5.71 3.61
CA THR A 134 -13.95 4.72 2.75
C THR A 134 -13.11 3.47 2.53
N GLY A 135 -11.79 3.57 2.65
CA GLY A 135 -10.86 2.47 2.47
C GLY A 135 -9.74 2.45 3.51
N LEU A 136 -9.55 1.26 4.13
CA LEU A 136 -8.50 1.04 5.11
C LEU A 136 -7.64 -0.15 4.72
N ALA A 137 -6.32 0.08 4.61
CA ALA A 137 -5.32 -0.95 4.34
C ALA A 137 -4.49 -1.20 5.60
N ALA A 138 -4.33 -2.49 5.96
CA ALA A 138 -3.46 -2.86 7.05
C ALA A 138 -2.86 -4.26 6.85
N VAL A 139 -1.89 -4.59 7.68
CA VAL A 139 -1.23 -5.89 7.75
C VAL A 139 -1.83 -6.75 8.89
N PRO A 140 -1.66 -8.09 8.88
CA PRO A 140 -2.27 -8.96 9.87
C PRO A 140 -2.06 -8.55 11.33
N PRO A 141 -0.85 -8.13 11.79
CA PRO A 141 -0.67 -7.71 13.18
C PRO A 141 -1.58 -6.55 13.61
N LEU A 142 -1.82 -5.59 12.71
CA LEU A 142 -2.74 -4.50 13.01
C LEU A 142 -4.21 -4.96 12.93
N TRP A 143 -4.56 -5.81 11.97
CA TRP A 143 -5.92 -6.37 11.87
C TRP A 143 -6.31 -7.18 13.10
N ILE A 144 -5.40 -7.98 13.69
CA ILE A 144 -5.63 -8.73 14.93
C ILE A 144 -6.04 -7.76 16.06
N GLN A 145 -5.35 -6.64 16.20
CA GLN A 145 -5.64 -5.66 17.22
C GLN A 145 -6.94 -4.90 16.94
N LEU A 146 -7.20 -4.50 15.68
CA LEU A 146 -8.41 -3.79 15.28
C LEU A 146 -9.67 -4.64 15.41
N ALA A 147 -9.57 -5.97 15.26
CA ALA A 147 -10.69 -6.89 15.39
C ALA A 147 -11.20 -7.04 16.84
N GLU A 148 -10.37 -6.69 17.84
CA GLU A 148 -10.76 -6.71 19.27
C GLU A 148 -11.42 -5.40 19.72
N LEU A 149 -11.48 -4.38 18.86
CA LEU A 149 -12.02 -3.08 19.20
C LEU A 149 -13.50 -2.94 18.78
N ASN A 150 -14.21 -2.10 19.51
CA ASN A 150 -15.57 -1.69 19.13
C ASN A 150 -15.52 -0.65 18.01
N TRP A 151 -16.13 -0.96 16.88
CA TRP A 151 -16.28 -0.06 15.76
C TRP A 151 -17.54 0.79 15.92
N PRO A 152 -17.45 2.15 15.85
CA PRO A 152 -18.63 3.01 15.91
C PRO A 152 -19.61 2.66 14.77
N GLU A 153 -20.90 2.72 15.06
CA GLU A 153 -21.94 2.39 14.07
C GLU A 153 -21.86 3.29 12.82
N SER A 154 -21.44 4.54 12.99
CA SER A 154 -21.25 5.48 11.89
C SER A 154 -20.24 4.96 10.85
N VAL A 155 -19.25 4.16 11.24
CA VAL A 155 -18.25 3.59 10.32
C VAL A 155 -18.90 2.66 9.30
N ARG A 156 -19.96 1.91 9.70
CA ARG A 156 -20.67 0.98 8.82
C ARG A 156 -21.33 1.65 7.62
N THR A 157 -21.53 2.96 7.68
CA THR A 157 -22.18 3.73 6.61
C THR A 157 -21.23 4.26 5.54
N HIS A 158 -19.93 4.26 5.81
CA HIS A 158 -18.96 4.87 4.89
C HIS A 158 -17.71 4.02 4.61
N LEU A 159 -17.29 3.11 5.50
CA LEU A 159 -16.14 2.24 5.24
C LEU A 159 -16.55 1.17 4.22
N ARG A 160 -16.19 1.38 2.97
CA ARG A 160 -16.56 0.58 1.81
C ARG A 160 -15.80 -0.73 1.75
N TYR A 161 -14.50 -0.66 2.00
CA TYR A 161 -13.62 -1.81 1.94
C TYR A 161 -12.47 -1.76 2.95
N ILE A 162 -11.97 -2.94 3.25
CA ILE A 162 -10.71 -3.15 3.96
C ILE A 162 -9.80 -4.03 3.09
N THR A 163 -8.49 -3.81 3.19
CA THR A 163 -7.53 -4.64 2.46
C THR A 163 -6.48 -5.22 3.40
N ASN A 164 -6.05 -6.45 3.13
CA ASN A 164 -4.97 -7.12 3.84
C ASN A 164 -3.91 -7.59 2.86
N SER A 165 -2.65 -7.35 3.19
CA SER A 165 -1.47 -7.88 2.49
C SER A 165 -0.29 -7.99 3.45
N GLY A 166 0.85 -8.52 2.98
CA GLY A 166 2.05 -8.69 3.81
C GLY A 166 2.00 -9.89 4.75
N GLY A 167 0.95 -10.69 4.68
CA GLY A 167 0.75 -11.91 5.43
C GLY A 167 -0.68 -12.43 5.32
N ALA A 168 -0.89 -13.70 5.66
CA ALA A 168 -2.22 -14.31 5.66
C ALA A 168 -3.11 -13.72 6.76
N MET A 169 -4.32 -13.33 6.41
CA MET A 169 -5.34 -12.89 7.37
C MET A 169 -5.86 -14.11 8.17
N PRO A 170 -5.75 -14.15 9.50
CA PRO A 170 -6.34 -15.22 10.27
C PRO A 170 -7.86 -15.26 10.10
N ARG A 171 -8.43 -16.46 9.90
CA ARG A 171 -9.86 -16.63 9.63
C ARG A 171 -10.75 -16.05 10.74
N GLU A 172 -10.38 -16.27 12.00
CA GLU A 172 -11.13 -15.74 13.15
C GLU A 172 -11.14 -14.20 13.18
N VAL A 173 -10.01 -13.57 12.85
CA VAL A 173 -9.88 -12.12 12.75
C VAL A 173 -10.79 -11.57 11.66
N LEU A 174 -10.76 -12.21 10.49
CA LEU A 174 -11.63 -11.84 9.37
C LEU A 174 -13.13 -11.99 9.74
N GLN A 175 -13.51 -13.07 10.43
CA GLN A 175 -14.88 -13.27 10.88
C GLN A 175 -15.33 -12.18 11.87
N LYS A 176 -14.48 -11.82 12.86
CA LYS A 176 -14.76 -10.72 13.81
C LYS A 176 -14.95 -9.39 13.08
N LEU A 177 -14.06 -9.07 12.13
CA LEU A 177 -14.15 -7.83 11.34
C LEU A 177 -15.44 -7.80 10.51
N ARG A 178 -15.80 -8.91 9.85
CA ARG A 178 -17.04 -8.99 9.05
C ARG A 178 -18.28 -8.88 9.93
N ALA A 179 -18.27 -9.40 11.14
CA ALA A 179 -19.36 -9.24 12.09
C ALA A 179 -19.50 -7.79 12.58
N ALA A 180 -18.38 -7.12 12.86
CA ALA A 180 -18.37 -5.72 13.28
C ALA A 180 -18.72 -4.76 12.15
N LEU A 181 -18.34 -5.07 10.90
CA LEU A 181 -18.41 -4.22 9.71
C LEU A 181 -19.12 -4.96 8.55
N PRO A 182 -20.42 -5.30 8.69
CA PRO A 182 -21.11 -6.20 7.76
C PRO A 182 -21.26 -5.65 6.33
N SER A 183 -21.22 -4.33 6.16
CA SER A 183 -21.32 -3.67 4.84
C SER A 183 -19.96 -3.44 4.18
N THR A 184 -18.85 -3.73 4.87
CA THR A 184 -17.49 -3.48 4.39
C THR A 184 -16.97 -4.71 3.65
N GLN A 185 -16.43 -4.48 2.44
CA GLN A 185 -15.88 -5.54 1.58
C GLN A 185 -14.42 -5.84 1.94
N PRO A 186 -14.07 -7.05 2.40
CA PRO A 186 -12.67 -7.40 2.65
C PRO A 186 -12.00 -7.94 1.39
N TYR A 187 -10.85 -7.37 1.03
CA TYR A 187 -9.98 -7.84 -0.06
C TYR A 187 -8.71 -8.43 0.54
N LEU A 188 -8.48 -9.72 0.32
CA LEU A 188 -7.25 -10.40 0.74
C LEU A 188 -6.29 -10.44 -0.45
N MET A 189 -5.09 -9.88 -0.27
CA MET A 189 -4.16 -9.66 -1.36
C MET A 189 -2.83 -10.35 -1.09
N TYR A 190 -2.16 -10.75 -2.17
CA TYR A 190 -0.80 -11.26 -2.15
C TYR A 190 0.06 -10.47 -3.14
N GLY A 191 1.30 -10.21 -2.77
CA GLY A 191 2.29 -9.55 -3.61
C GLY A 191 3.65 -9.50 -2.94
N LEU A 192 4.60 -8.97 -3.70
CA LEU A 192 5.98 -8.77 -3.30
C LEU A 192 6.36 -7.32 -3.64
N THR A 193 7.38 -6.78 -3.00
CA THR A 193 7.87 -5.43 -3.33
C THR A 193 8.28 -5.32 -4.80
N GLU A 194 8.82 -6.40 -5.36
CA GLU A 194 9.25 -6.51 -6.76
C GLU A 194 8.09 -6.48 -7.77
N ALA A 195 6.88 -6.87 -7.35
CA ALA A 195 5.70 -6.97 -8.21
C ALA A 195 4.54 -6.07 -7.74
N PHE A 196 4.71 -5.31 -6.67
CA PHE A 196 3.71 -4.51 -5.96
C PHE A 196 2.53 -5.35 -5.46
N ARG A 197 1.75 -5.91 -6.37
CA ARG A 197 0.64 -6.86 -6.15
C ARG A 197 0.67 -7.90 -7.23
N SER A 198 0.34 -9.11 -6.86
CA SER A 198 0.23 -10.21 -7.82
C SER A 198 -1.20 -10.70 -7.91
N THR A 199 -1.85 -10.90 -6.75
CA THR A 199 -3.22 -11.42 -6.73
C THR A 199 -4.08 -10.73 -5.68
N TYR A 200 -5.39 -10.88 -5.83
CA TYR A 200 -6.37 -10.53 -4.83
C TYR A 200 -7.51 -11.57 -4.80
N LEU A 201 -8.01 -11.88 -3.61
CA LEU A 201 -9.21 -12.68 -3.42
C LEU A 201 -10.42 -11.75 -3.38
N PRO A 202 -11.33 -11.83 -4.35
CA PRO A 202 -12.55 -11.04 -4.32
C PRO A 202 -13.40 -11.36 -3.08
N PRO A 203 -14.10 -10.39 -2.49
CA PRO A 203 -14.95 -10.60 -1.32
C PRO A 203 -15.98 -11.73 -1.50
N SER A 204 -16.51 -11.92 -2.72
CA SER A 204 -17.44 -12.98 -3.07
C SER A 204 -16.87 -14.40 -3.01
N GLU A 205 -15.55 -14.54 -3.05
CA GLU A 205 -14.88 -15.84 -3.05
C GLU A 205 -14.37 -16.26 -1.65
N ILE A 206 -14.39 -15.37 -0.68
CA ILE A 206 -13.79 -15.59 0.65
C ILE A 206 -14.39 -16.83 1.35
N ASP A 207 -15.71 -16.99 1.28
CA ASP A 207 -16.38 -18.11 1.95
C ASP A 207 -16.15 -19.45 1.21
N ARG A 208 -15.95 -19.40 -0.11
CA ARG A 208 -15.65 -20.60 -0.93
C ARG A 208 -14.20 -21.02 -0.89
N ARG A 209 -13.29 -20.05 -0.79
CA ARG A 209 -11.83 -20.26 -0.96
C ARG A 209 -11.03 -19.47 0.07
N PRO A 210 -11.28 -19.65 1.37
CA PRO A 210 -10.73 -18.78 2.43
C PRO A 210 -9.20 -18.81 2.55
N ASP A 211 -8.55 -19.83 2.01
CA ASP A 211 -7.08 -19.99 2.02
C ASP A 211 -6.42 -19.60 0.69
N SER A 212 -7.21 -19.16 -0.28
CA SER A 212 -6.67 -18.77 -1.59
C SER A 212 -6.05 -17.39 -1.55
N ILE A 213 -4.94 -17.20 -2.26
CA ILE A 213 -4.40 -15.88 -2.56
C ILE A 213 -5.22 -15.16 -3.65
N GLY A 214 -6.23 -15.81 -4.22
CA GLY A 214 -7.13 -15.23 -5.21
C GLY A 214 -6.70 -15.41 -6.65
N LYS A 215 -7.07 -14.44 -7.49
CA LYS A 215 -6.76 -14.38 -8.93
C LYS A 215 -5.78 -13.26 -9.24
N ALA A 216 -5.16 -13.31 -10.41
CA ALA A 216 -4.30 -12.23 -10.90
C ALA A 216 -4.99 -10.86 -10.81
N ILE A 217 -4.22 -9.84 -10.48
CA ILE A 217 -4.68 -8.44 -10.59
C ILE A 217 -4.92 -8.07 -12.06
N PRO A 218 -5.70 -7.01 -12.36
CA PRO A 218 -5.78 -6.47 -13.71
C PRO A 218 -4.39 -6.19 -14.31
N ASN A 219 -4.24 -6.47 -15.59
CA ASN A 219 -3.00 -6.29 -16.35
C ASN A 219 -1.82 -7.20 -15.91
N ALA A 220 -2.09 -8.27 -15.18
CA ALA A 220 -1.10 -9.28 -14.83
C ALA A 220 -1.60 -10.70 -15.14
N GLU A 221 -0.66 -11.60 -15.33
CA GLU A 221 -0.89 -13.03 -15.46
C GLU A 221 -0.11 -13.77 -14.38
N ILE A 222 -0.76 -14.75 -13.76
CA ILE A 222 -0.15 -15.61 -12.75
C ILE A 222 -0.11 -17.04 -13.30
N LEU A 223 1.08 -17.60 -13.34
CA LEU A 223 1.34 -18.97 -13.73
C LEU A 223 1.89 -19.75 -12.54
N VAL A 224 1.61 -21.05 -12.51
CA VAL A 224 2.30 -22.00 -11.64
C VAL A 224 3.06 -22.96 -12.56
N VAL A 225 4.37 -23.01 -12.42
CA VAL A 225 5.22 -23.75 -13.35
C VAL A 225 6.09 -24.78 -12.65
N ARG A 226 6.39 -25.86 -13.36
CA ARG A 226 7.37 -26.87 -12.95
C ARG A 226 8.80 -26.34 -13.09
N PRO A 227 9.82 -27.03 -12.55
CA PRO A 227 11.22 -26.62 -12.69
C PRO A 227 11.72 -26.53 -14.16
N ASP A 228 11.08 -27.19 -15.09
CA ASP A 228 11.37 -27.11 -16.52
C ASP A 228 10.65 -25.96 -17.23
N GLY A 229 9.88 -25.15 -16.49
CA GLY A 229 9.12 -24.02 -17.02
C GLY A 229 7.77 -24.39 -17.63
N THR A 230 7.37 -25.65 -17.64
CA THR A 230 6.04 -26.05 -18.14
C THR A 230 4.94 -25.73 -17.11
N PRO A 231 3.73 -25.35 -17.55
CA PRO A 231 2.62 -25.11 -16.64
C PRO A 231 2.25 -26.35 -15.82
N CYS A 232 1.96 -26.14 -14.54
CA CYS A 232 1.40 -27.17 -13.65
C CYS A 232 -0.08 -27.43 -13.95
N GLU A 233 -0.51 -28.67 -13.70
CA GLU A 233 -1.92 -29.02 -13.71
C GLU A 233 -2.62 -28.49 -12.44
N PRO A 234 -3.96 -28.32 -12.47
CA PRO A 234 -4.72 -27.94 -11.27
C PRO A 234 -4.48 -28.87 -10.09
N GLY A 235 -4.05 -28.33 -8.95
CA GLY A 235 -3.72 -29.09 -7.74
C GLY A 235 -2.26 -29.55 -7.67
N GLU A 236 -1.47 -29.33 -8.70
CA GLU A 236 -0.05 -29.60 -8.71
C GLU A 236 0.72 -28.39 -8.13
N PRO A 237 1.61 -28.59 -7.13
CA PRO A 237 2.45 -27.51 -6.60
C PRO A 237 3.58 -27.16 -7.58
N GLY A 238 3.91 -25.87 -7.68
CA GLY A 238 4.99 -25.37 -8.52
C GLY A 238 5.44 -23.97 -8.13
N GLU A 239 6.31 -23.38 -8.91
CA GLU A 239 6.78 -22.02 -8.75
C GLU A 239 5.72 -21.03 -9.25
N LEU A 240 5.41 -20.02 -8.41
CA LEU A 240 4.46 -18.98 -8.80
C LEU A 240 5.20 -17.91 -9.60
N VAL A 241 4.79 -17.71 -10.84
CA VAL A 241 5.35 -16.74 -11.77
C VAL A 241 4.34 -15.62 -12.02
N HIS A 242 4.78 -14.38 -11.83
CA HIS A 242 4.03 -13.18 -12.19
C HIS A 242 4.58 -12.61 -13.50
N ARG A 243 3.69 -12.35 -14.45
CA ARG A 243 3.98 -11.68 -15.72
C ARG A 243 3.01 -10.50 -15.89
N GLY A 244 3.56 -9.28 -16.02
CA GLY A 244 2.77 -8.05 -16.17
C GLY A 244 3.63 -6.81 -16.16
#